data_c0abe070482e1ad1a49e7634fca53af5
#
_entry.id   c0abe070482e1ad1a49e7634fca53af5
#
_cell.length_a   1.000
_cell.length_b   1.000
_cell.length_c   1.000
_cell.angle_alpha   90.00
_cell.angle_beta   90.00
_cell.angle_gamma   90.00
#
_symmetry.space_group_name_H-M   'P 1'
#
loop_
_entity.id
_entity.type
_entity.pdbx_description
1 polymer ?
#
loop_
_entity_poly.entity_id
_entity_poly.type
_entity_poly.pdbx_seq_one_letter_code
_entity_poly.pdbx_strand_id
1 'polypeptide(L)'
;MNAIEPRQIDSTREMTTGTVRTRSRASWWLGWLLWPTLAIAAIVTAIDVANAVRASPTANAFMRAHADEIGALAIKVESGGNTTAYNGSCCYGVLQLNTSNIVAAGYSVSQYRYATLQEQVNGWAKIESQALSDPVIARLAGMSSFDGQPVDAAMLIACVQLGQGNCRTMIASGRCNGFRDINGTTICSMAASMDAALAGAGGSGGSGGGGGGAGGGSGSGGGSGSGSGGGSGGGGFSPGAGIAPDEAFERGSGIAMGSVSEAIKLIVAALVLTWLAWSSAGTWERFIRGRMALPAMTQNVGRAIVVALVVILLVN
;
A
#
# COMPACT_ATOMS: atom_id res chain seq x y z
N MET A 1 -54.31 -21.17 57.99
CA MET A 1 -54.44 -19.95 58.82
C MET A 1 -53.01 -19.52 59.16
N ASN A 2 -52.41 -18.68 58.31
CA ASN A 2 -51.06 -18.12 58.58
C ASN A 2 -51.24 -16.59 58.71
N ALA A 3 -50.89 -16.11 59.88
CA ALA A 3 -50.98 -14.72 60.27
C ALA A 3 -49.91 -13.89 59.53
N ILE A 4 -50.32 -12.77 59.00
CA ILE A 4 -49.47 -11.76 58.35
C ILE A 4 -49.09 -10.73 59.43
N GLU A 5 -47.79 -10.64 59.70
CA GLU A 5 -47.18 -9.69 60.63
C GLU A 5 -46.91 -8.35 59.90
N PRO A 6 -47.30 -7.19 60.44
CA PRO A 6 -47.08 -5.91 59.80
C PRO A 6 -45.63 -5.43 60.04
N ARG A 7 -44.88 -5.13 58.94
CA ARG A 7 -43.58 -4.45 58.96
C ARG A 7 -43.74 -2.99 59.38
N GLN A 8 -43.09 -2.61 60.43
CA GLN A 8 -42.84 -1.23 60.82
C GLN A 8 -41.90 -0.55 59.83
N ILE A 9 -42.32 0.62 59.37
CA ILE A 9 -41.54 1.52 58.53
C ILE A 9 -40.78 2.48 59.45
N ASP A 10 -39.48 2.27 59.56
CA ASP A 10 -38.57 3.16 60.30
C ASP A 10 -38.16 4.32 59.35
N SER A 11 -38.64 5.52 59.66
CA SER A 11 -38.38 6.74 58.90
C SER A 11 -37.31 7.60 59.60
N THR A 12 -36.06 7.14 59.55
CA THR A 12 -34.90 8.00 59.87
C THR A 12 -34.23 8.44 58.57
N ARG A 13 -34.66 9.60 58.10
CA ARG A 13 -34.08 10.27 56.93
C ARG A 13 -32.88 11.10 57.35
N GLU A 14 -31.68 10.48 57.27
CA GLU A 14 -30.43 11.23 57.35
C GLU A 14 -30.25 12.15 56.17
N MET A 15 -30.25 13.47 56.42
CA MET A 15 -29.85 14.50 55.49
C MET A 15 -28.33 14.46 55.32
N THR A 16 -27.85 13.72 54.34
CA THR A 16 -26.46 13.80 53.88
C THR A 16 -26.31 15.04 53.01
N THR A 17 -25.63 16.05 53.53
CA THR A 17 -25.16 17.24 52.80
C THR A 17 -24.23 16.81 51.70
N GLY A 18 -24.76 16.67 50.47
CA GLY A 18 -23.99 16.34 49.27
C GLY A 18 -23.09 17.52 48.87
N THR A 19 -21.79 17.38 49.11
CA THR A 19 -20.76 18.23 48.52
C THR A 19 -20.84 18.12 46.98
N VAL A 20 -21.32 19.19 46.35
CA VAL A 20 -21.29 19.35 44.87
C VAL A 20 -19.83 19.41 44.44
N ARG A 21 -19.28 18.25 44.05
CA ARG A 21 -18.02 18.19 43.33
C ARG A 21 -18.24 18.79 41.96
N THR A 22 -17.81 20.01 41.76
CA THR A 22 -17.63 20.64 40.45
C THR A 22 -16.59 19.86 39.70
N ARG A 23 -17.01 18.86 38.90
CA ARG A 23 -16.14 18.20 37.92
C ARG A 23 -15.69 19.25 36.92
N SER A 24 -14.41 19.60 36.97
CA SER A 24 -13.76 20.50 36.03
C SER A 24 -13.98 19.95 34.60
N ARG A 25 -14.72 20.72 33.80
CA ARG A 25 -15.01 20.42 32.37
C ARG A 25 -13.77 20.62 31.46
N ALA A 26 -12.58 20.70 32.01
CA ALA A 26 -11.37 21.01 31.26
C ALA A 26 -10.76 19.82 30.49
N SER A 27 -11.17 18.58 30.77
CA SER A 27 -10.53 17.39 30.17
C SER A 27 -11.14 16.91 28.86
N TRP A 28 -12.24 17.48 28.40
CA TRP A 28 -12.93 17.02 27.17
C TRP A 28 -12.39 17.64 25.90
N TRP A 29 -11.57 18.69 26.00
CA TRP A 29 -11.06 19.44 24.84
C TRP A 29 -9.80 18.83 24.22
N LEU A 30 -9.04 18.02 24.97
CA LEU A 30 -7.85 17.32 24.47
C LEU A 30 -8.19 16.08 23.61
N GLY A 31 -9.37 15.50 23.79
CA GLY A 31 -9.82 14.35 22.99
C GLY A 31 -10.19 14.70 21.55
N TRP A 32 -10.49 15.96 21.25
CA TRP A 32 -10.91 16.40 19.90
C TRP A 32 -9.76 16.90 19.03
N LEU A 33 -8.56 17.09 19.61
CA LEU A 33 -7.33 17.41 18.87
C LEU A 33 -6.66 16.16 18.29
N LEU A 34 -7.08 14.96 18.69
CA LEU A 34 -6.53 13.69 18.23
C LEU A 34 -7.41 12.98 17.17
N TRP A 35 -8.40 13.65 16.60
CA TRP A 35 -9.20 13.13 15.50
C TRP A 35 -9.38 14.20 14.42
N PRO A 36 -9.03 13.91 13.18
CA PRO A 36 -8.93 12.61 12.52
C PRO A 36 -7.49 12.25 12.16
N THR A 37 -7.02 11.10 12.52
CA THR A 37 -6.07 10.42 11.65
C THR A 37 -6.80 10.21 10.33
N LEU A 38 -6.67 11.17 9.42
CA LEU A 38 -6.86 10.91 8.01
C LEU A 38 -6.10 9.62 7.76
N ALA A 39 -6.78 8.55 7.39
CA ALA A 39 -6.14 7.40 6.79
C ALA A 39 -5.57 7.91 5.46
N ILE A 40 -4.42 8.59 5.54
CA ILE A 40 -3.62 8.91 4.38
C ILE A 40 -3.26 7.54 3.83
N ALA A 41 -3.70 7.27 2.61
CA ALA A 41 -3.27 6.07 1.90
C ALA A 41 -1.75 5.99 2.04
N ALA A 42 -1.27 5.04 2.83
CA ALA A 42 0.16 4.89 3.02
C ALA A 42 0.72 4.31 1.73
N ILE A 43 1.53 5.11 1.03
CA ILE A 43 2.36 4.60 -0.05
C ILE A 43 3.57 3.95 0.61
N VAL A 44 3.70 2.65 0.44
CA VAL A 44 4.81 1.86 0.98
C VAL A 44 5.81 1.51 -0.11
N THR A 45 7.04 1.24 0.28
CA THR A 45 8.11 0.84 -0.64
C THR A 45 8.14 -0.69 -0.83
N ALA A 46 8.86 -1.17 -1.84
CA ALA A 46 9.10 -2.60 -2.04
C ALA A 46 9.77 -3.24 -0.81
N ILE A 47 10.68 -2.52 -0.17
CA ILE A 47 11.38 -2.97 1.04
C ILE A 47 10.40 -3.12 2.22
N ASP A 48 9.44 -2.21 2.38
CA ASP A 48 8.43 -2.31 3.43
C ASP A 48 7.57 -3.56 3.24
N VAL A 49 7.13 -3.83 2.01
CA VAL A 49 6.37 -5.05 1.68
C VAL A 49 7.22 -6.29 1.91
N ALA A 50 8.46 -6.32 1.45
CA ALA A 50 9.38 -7.45 1.65
C ALA A 50 9.60 -7.72 3.15
N ASN A 51 9.79 -6.70 3.96
CA ASN A 51 9.93 -6.84 5.41
C ASN A 51 8.64 -7.38 6.06
N ALA A 52 7.47 -6.92 5.61
CA ALA A 52 6.19 -7.44 6.08
C ALA A 52 6.00 -8.92 5.71
N VAL A 53 6.45 -9.35 4.51
CA VAL A 53 6.44 -10.77 4.11
C VAL A 53 7.37 -11.60 4.99
N ARG A 54 8.60 -11.14 5.25
CA ARG A 54 9.55 -11.83 6.14
C ARG A 54 9.03 -11.97 7.56
N ALA A 55 8.32 -10.96 8.07
CA ALA A 55 7.72 -10.93 9.39
C ALA A 55 6.38 -11.67 9.47
N SER A 56 5.77 -12.03 8.34
CA SER A 56 4.43 -12.63 8.31
C SER A 56 4.45 -14.06 8.91
N PRO A 57 3.58 -14.34 9.90
CA PRO A 57 3.45 -15.69 10.45
C PRO A 57 2.79 -16.68 9.47
N THR A 58 2.10 -16.17 8.45
CA THR A 58 1.38 -16.97 7.44
C THR A 58 2.19 -17.22 6.17
N ALA A 59 3.30 -16.48 5.97
CA ALA A 59 4.21 -16.73 4.86
C ALA A 59 4.97 -18.04 5.06
N ASN A 60 5.06 -18.86 4.04
CA ASN A 60 5.89 -20.07 4.05
C ASN A 60 7.39 -19.73 3.83
N ALA A 61 8.26 -20.76 3.87
CA ALA A 61 9.70 -20.55 3.69
C ALA A 61 10.07 -19.97 2.33
N PHE A 62 9.39 -20.41 1.25
CA PHE A 62 9.59 -19.90 -0.10
C PHE A 62 9.29 -18.40 -0.17
N MET A 63 8.12 -17.96 0.32
CA MET A 63 7.73 -16.55 0.30
C MET A 63 8.71 -15.67 1.10
N ARG A 64 9.19 -16.13 2.26
CA ARG A 64 10.17 -15.38 3.04
C ARG A 64 11.53 -15.27 2.32
N ALA A 65 11.95 -16.34 1.63
CA ALA A 65 13.18 -16.34 0.85
C ALA A 65 13.09 -15.39 -0.37
N HIS A 66 11.89 -15.25 -0.94
CA HIS A 66 11.62 -14.44 -2.14
C HIS A 66 10.76 -13.20 -1.82
N ALA A 67 10.97 -12.62 -0.65
CA ALA A 67 10.21 -11.47 -0.20
C ALA A 67 10.48 -10.21 -1.05
N ASP A 68 11.66 -10.10 -1.63
CA ASP A 68 12.03 -8.96 -2.47
C ASP A 68 11.28 -8.98 -3.82
N GLU A 69 11.09 -10.16 -4.41
CA GLU A 69 10.24 -10.36 -5.59
C GLU A 69 8.78 -10.00 -5.30
N ILE A 70 8.26 -10.37 -4.12
CA ILE A 70 6.91 -10.00 -3.69
C ILE A 70 6.81 -8.48 -3.46
N GLY A 71 7.84 -7.85 -2.91
CA GLY A 71 7.93 -6.41 -2.81
C GLY A 71 7.88 -5.73 -4.19
N ALA A 72 8.64 -6.26 -5.15
CA ALA A 72 8.65 -5.78 -6.52
C ALA A 72 7.27 -5.96 -7.21
N LEU A 73 6.60 -7.10 -6.99
CA LEU A 73 5.23 -7.35 -7.45
C LEU A 73 4.28 -6.26 -6.96
N ALA A 74 4.25 -5.97 -5.67
CA ALA A 74 3.35 -4.97 -5.08
C ALA A 74 3.50 -3.57 -5.70
N ILE A 75 4.75 -3.16 -5.99
CA ILE A 75 5.06 -1.81 -6.47
C ILE A 75 4.91 -1.69 -7.98
N LYS A 76 5.35 -2.69 -8.75
CA LYS A 76 5.43 -2.59 -10.22
C LYS A 76 4.22 -3.12 -10.95
N VAL A 77 3.48 -4.04 -10.33
CA VAL A 77 2.39 -4.74 -11.00
C VAL A 77 1.04 -4.42 -10.36
N GLU A 78 0.96 -4.43 -9.01
CA GLU A 78 -0.32 -4.45 -8.32
C GLU A 78 -0.86 -3.07 -7.98
N SER A 79 -0.32 -2.42 -6.95
CA SER A 79 -0.93 -1.21 -6.38
C SER A 79 -0.06 0.05 -6.44
N GLY A 80 1.19 -0.07 -6.90
CA GLY A 80 2.16 1.00 -6.73
C GLY A 80 2.52 1.28 -5.26
N GLY A 81 2.28 0.31 -4.37
CA GLY A 81 2.50 0.44 -2.94
C GLY A 81 1.34 1.08 -2.16
N ASN A 82 0.21 1.33 -2.79
CA ASN A 82 -0.95 1.91 -2.13
C ASN A 82 -1.70 0.86 -1.30
N THR A 83 -1.65 0.96 0.02
CA THR A 83 -2.33 0.02 0.94
C THR A 83 -3.85 0.13 0.90
N THR A 84 -4.42 1.24 0.41
CA THR A 84 -5.88 1.43 0.27
C THR A 84 -6.37 1.24 -1.16
N ALA A 85 -5.51 0.74 -2.06
CA ALA A 85 -5.85 0.54 -3.46
C ALA A 85 -7.09 -0.33 -3.64
N TYR A 86 -7.91 0.05 -4.61
CA TYR A 86 -9.03 -0.72 -5.14
C TYR A 86 -9.03 -0.58 -6.66
N ASN A 87 -9.00 -1.69 -7.37
CA ASN A 87 -8.89 -1.67 -8.84
C ASN A 87 -10.22 -1.40 -9.57
N GLY A 88 -11.27 -1.04 -8.84
CA GLY A 88 -12.58 -0.74 -9.44
C GLY A 88 -13.49 -1.97 -9.64
N SER A 89 -12.99 -3.19 -9.50
CA SER A 89 -13.79 -4.41 -9.75
C SER A 89 -13.74 -5.43 -8.61
N CYS A 90 -12.57 -5.93 -8.22
CA CYS A 90 -12.49 -7.09 -7.33
C CYS A 90 -11.49 -6.97 -6.18
N CYS A 91 -10.44 -6.16 -6.35
CA CYS A 91 -9.19 -6.44 -5.68
C CYS A 91 -8.74 -5.25 -4.86
N TYR A 92 -8.20 -5.51 -3.66
CA TYR A 92 -7.94 -4.50 -2.63
C TYR A 92 -6.55 -4.66 -2.03
N GLY A 93 -6.01 -3.54 -1.57
CA GLY A 93 -4.79 -3.47 -0.78
C GLY A 93 -3.52 -3.54 -1.62
N VAL A 94 -2.39 -3.62 -0.91
CA VAL A 94 -1.05 -3.50 -1.50
C VAL A 94 -0.73 -4.59 -2.53
N LEU A 95 -1.24 -5.80 -2.35
CA LEU A 95 -1.05 -6.97 -3.23
C LEU A 95 -2.34 -7.38 -3.97
N GLN A 96 -3.31 -6.48 -4.06
CA GLN A 96 -4.55 -6.62 -4.84
C GLN A 96 -5.28 -7.96 -4.64
N LEU A 97 -5.50 -8.33 -3.36
CA LEU A 97 -6.22 -9.54 -3.03
C LEU A 97 -7.70 -9.43 -3.44
N ASN A 98 -8.24 -10.41 -4.13
CA ASN A 98 -9.63 -10.42 -4.55
C ASN A 98 -10.61 -10.68 -3.40
N THR A 99 -11.87 -10.29 -3.58
CA THR A 99 -12.91 -10.35 -2.54
C THR A 99 -13.09 -11.76 -1.94
N SER A 100 -13.09 -12.82 -2.76
CA SER A 100 -13.25 -14.18 -2.27
C SER A 100 -12.06 -14.64 -1.43
N ASN A 101 -10.85 -14.27 -1.83
CA ASN A 101 -9.62 -14.57 -1.10
C ASN A 101 -9.52 -13.77 0.20
N ILE A 102 -10.00 -12.51 0.23
CA ILE A 102 -10.09 -11.71 1.46
C ILE A 102 -10.97 -12.45 2.49
N VAL A 103 -12.13 -12.94 2.07
CA VAL A 103 -13.04 -13.68 2.96
C VAL A 103 -12.40 -15.00 3.40
N ALA A 104 -11.75 -15.74 2.51
CA ALA A 104 -11.03 -16.98 2.83
C ALA A 104 -9.84 -16.76 3.77
N ALA A 105 -9.20 -15.60 3.69
CA ALA A 105 -8.16 -15.17 4.63
C ALA A 105 -8.71 -14.86 6.04
N GLY A 106 -10.03 -14.64 6.18
CA GLY A 106 -10.71 -14.40 7.45
C GLY A 106 -11.04 -12.93 7.72
N TYR A 107 -11.04 -12.10 6.68
CA TYR A 107 -11.39 -10.67 6.78
C TYR A 107 -12.71 -10.38 6.09
N SER A 108 -13.43 -9.35 6.55
CA SER A 108 -14.39 -8.68 5.67
C SER A 108 -13.64 -7.75 4.71
N VAL A 109 -14.24 -7.43 3.56
CA VAL A 109 -13.63 -6.53 2.57
C VAL A 109 -13.31 -5.16 3.17
N SER A 110 -14.22 -4.62 4.00
CA SER A 110 -14.02 -3.35 4.68
C SER A 110 -12.86 -3.38 5.68
N GLN A 111 -12.73 -4.47 6.45
CA GLN A 111 -11.59 -4.64 7.35
C GLN A 111 -10.28 -4.70 6.59
N TYR A 112 -10.20 -5.52 5.53
CA TYR A 112 -8.98 -5.70 4.74
C TYR A 112 -8.55 -4.40 4.04
N ARG A 113 -9.49 -3.64 3.49
CA ARG A 113 -9.21 -2.38 2.79
C ARG A 113 -8.49 -1.36 3.66
N TYR A 114 -8.81 -1.32 4.96
CA TYR A 114 -8.25 -0.37 5.93
C TYR A 114 -7.28 -1.04 6.92
N ALA A 115 -6.92 -2.28 6.67
CA ALA A 115 -5.93 -3.02 7.47
C ALA A 115 -4.53 -2.41 7.30
N THR A 116 -3.68 -2.64 8.28
CA THR A 116 -2.26 -2.28 8.20
C THR A 116 -1.56 -3.06 7.09
N LEU A 117 -0.40 -2.58 6.61
CA LEU A 117 0.42 -3.32 5.65
C LEU A 117 0.67 -4.76 6.11
N GLN A 118 1.03 -4.95 7.38
CA GLN A 118 1.31 -6.29 7.93
C GLN A 118 0.09 -7.21 7.88
N GLU A 119 -1.09 -6.72 8.22
CA GLU A 119 -2.33 -7.50 8.16
C GLU A 119 -2.72 -7.84 6.73
N GLN A 120 -2.57 -6.92 5.77
CA GLN A 120 -2.81 -7.18 4.36
C GLN A 120 -1.86 -8.25 3.83
N VAL A 121 -0.57 -8.14 4.14
CA VAL A 121 0.44 -9.14 3.77
C VAL A 121 0.15 -10.49 4.44
N ASN A 122 -0.27 -10.52 5.70
CA ASN A 122 -0.65 -11.77 6.38
C ASN A 122 -1.85 -12.46 5.68
N GLY A 123 -2.86 -11.68 5.31
CA GLY A 123 -4.03 -12.20 4.58
C GLY A 123 -3.65 -12.76 3.22
N TRP A 124 -2.88 -12.01 2.44
CA TRP A 124 -2.38 -12.43 1.13
C TRP A 124 -1.48 -13.68 1.25
N ALA A 125 -0.50 -13.65 2.16
CA ALA A 125 0.43 -14.77 2.36
C ALA A 125 -0.26 -16.06 2.79
N LYS A 126 -1.35 -15.98 3.57
CA LYS A 126 -2.16 -17.15 3.94
C LYS A 126 -2.74 -17.84 2.71
N ILE A 127 -3.28 -17.09 1.78
CA ILE A 127 -3.90 -17.63 0.55
C ILE A 127 -2.83 -18.17 -0.39
N GLU A 128 -1.78 -17.38 -0.65
CA GLU A 128 -0.76 -17.73 -1.63
C GLU A 128 0.17 -18.86 -1.13
N SER A 129 0.37 -19.00 0.20
CA SER A 129 1.07 -20.18 0.74
C SER A 129 0.35 -21.48 0.45
N GLN A 130 -0.99 -21.47 0.44
CA GLN A 130 -1.80 -22.63 0.03
C GLN A 130 -1.70 -22.86 -1.48
N ALA A 131 -1.78 -21.76 -2.26
CA ALA A 131 -1.66 -21.81 -3.71
C ALA A 131 -0.31 -22.37 -4.19
N LEU A 132 0.78 -22.01 -3.52
CA LEU A 132 2.14 -22.53 -3.79
C LEU A 132 2.25 -24.06 -3.59
N SER A 133 1.34 -24.66 -2.84
CA SER A 133 1.30 -26.12 -2.63
C SER A 133 0.53 -26.88 -3.73
N ASP A 134 -0.05 -26.17 -4.72
CA ASP A 134 -0.79 -26.80 -5.82
C ASP A 134 0.17 -27.60 -6.73
N PRO A 135 -0.21 -28.82 -7.14
CA PRO A 135 0.61 -29.63 -8.05
C PRO A 135 1.02 -28.95 -9.36
N VAL A 136 0.23 -27.98 -9.85
CA VAL A 136 0.59 -27.24 -11.07
C VAL A 136 1.80 -26.35 -10.83
N ILE A 137 1.94 -25.76 -9.64
CA ILE A 137 3.11 -24.94 -9.28
C ILE A 137 4.33 -25.84 -9.12
N ALA A 138 4.18 -26.99 -8.46
CA ALA A 138 5.28 -27.98 -8.36
C ALA A 138 5.72 -28.47 -9.74
N ARG A 139 4.79 -28.67 -10.68
CA ARG A 139 5.12 -29.04 -12.06
C ARG A 139 5.91 -27.92 -12.76
N LEU A 140 5.52 -26.66 -12.62
CA LEU A 140 6.25 -25.53 -13.20
C LEU A 140 7.63 -25.41 -12.56
N ALA A 141 7.74 -25.49 -11.24
CA ALA A 141 9.00 -25.43 -10.50
C ALA A 141 10.00 -26.55 -10.88
N GLY A 142 9.52 -27.68 -11.41
CA GLY A 142 10.34 -28.78 -11.94
C GLY A 142 10.91 -28.50 -13.31
N MET A 143 10.59 -27.39 -13.98
CA MET A 143 11.11 -27.00 -15.28
C MET A 143 12.25 -25.99 -15.10
N SER A 144 13.34 -26.14 -15.86
CA SER A 144 14.43 -25.14 -15.89
C SER A 144 14.06 -23.91 -16.72
N SER A 145 13.19 -24.09 -17.72
CA SER A 145 12.70 -23.02 -18.58
C SER A 145 11.30 -23.34 -19.10
N PHE A 146 10.53 -22.31 -19.40
CA PHE A 146 9.22 -22.39 -20.02
C PHE A 146 9.11 -21.34 -21.13
N ASP A 147 8.79 -21.78 -22.35
CA ASP A 147 8.70 -20.93 -23.55
C ASP A 147 9.94 -20.01 -23.73
N GLY A 148 11.14 -20.56 -23.46
CA GLY A 148 12.42 -19.84 -23.55
C GLY A 148 12.73 -18.89 -22.40
N GLN A 149 11.84 -18.77 -21.40
CA GLN A 149 12.08 -17.98 -20.18
C GLN A 149 12.55 -18.88 -19.03
N PRO A 150 13.46 -18.44 -18.16
CA PRO A 150 13.82 -19.20 -16.96
C PRO A 150 12.58 -19.38 -16.08
N VAL A 151 12.47 -20.54 -15.43
CA VAL A 151 11.48 -20.77 -14.39
C VAL A 151 12.16 -20.51 -13.05
N ASP A 152 11.90 -19.36 -12.49
CA ASP A 152 12.46 -18.85 -11.25
C ASP A 152 11.35 -18.48 -10.23
N ALA A 153 11.75 -17.86 -9.13
CA ALA A 153 10.82 -17.44 -8.09
C ALA A 153 9.79 -16.43 -8.59
N ALA A 154 10.18 -15.48 -9.43
CA ALA A 154 9.30 -14.48 -10.00
C ALA A 154 8.18 -15.14 -10.85
N MET A 155 8.52 -16.16 -11.65
CA MET A 155 7.54 -16.90 -12.45
C MET A 155 6.57 -17.71 -11.56
N LEU A 156 7.04 -18.34 -10.48
CA LEU A 156 6.18 -19.07 -9.54
C LEU A 156 5.24 -18.12 -8.78
N ILE A 157 5.73 -16.97 -8.33
CA ILE A 157 4.94 -15.92 -7.67
C ILE A 157 3.88 -15.37 -8.65
N ALA A 158 4.26 -15.05 -9.87
CA ALA A 158 3.33 -14.59 -10.91
C ALA A 158 2.24 -15.64 -11.22
N CYS A 159 2.61 -16.91 -11.18
CA CYS A 159 1.70 -18.03 -11.40
C CYS A 159 0.62 -18.13 -10.31
N VAL A 160 0.99 -18.00 -9.03
CA VAL A 160 0.02 -17.99 -7.93
C VAL A 160 -0.80 -16.71 -7.90
N GLN A 161 -0.20 -15.56 -8.14
CA GLN A 161 -0.86 -14.25 -8.15
C GLN A 161 -1.97 -14.18 -9.22
N LEU A 162 -1.71 -14.68 -10.43
CA LEU A 162 -2.71 -14.76 -11.50
C LEU A 162 -3.64 -15.97 -11.35
N GLY A 163 -3.36 -16.87 -10.42
CA GLY A 163 -4.17 -18.03 -10.07
C GLY A 163 -3.75 -19.34 -10.72
N GLN A 164 -3.81 -20.43 -9.95
CA GLN A 164 -3.38 -21.78 -10.37
C GLN A 164 -4.09 -22.29 -11.63
N GLY A 165 -5.37 -21.91 -11.82
CA GLY A 165 -6.15 -22.26 -13.02
C GLY A 165 -5.54 -21.66 -14.28
N ASN A 166 -5.15 -20.40 -14.21
CA ASN A 166 -4.52 -19.65 -15.29
C ASN A 166 -3.10 -20.16 -15.57
N CYS A 167 -2.37 -20.51 -14.52
CA CYS A 167 -1.08 -21.18 -14.61
C CYS A 167 -1.19 -22.54 -15.34
N ARG A 168 -2.20 -23.34 -15.00
CA ARG A 168 -2.48 -24.62 -15.68
C ARG A 168 -2.76 -24.42 -17.16
N THR A 169 -3.53 -23.38 -17.51
CA THR A 169 -3.83 -23.02 -18.89
C THR A 169 -2.56 -22.63 -19.66
N MET A 170 -1.70 -21.80 -19.05
CA MET A 170 -0.40 -21.45 -19.65
C MET A 170 0.45 -22.70 -19.90
N ILE A 171 0.63 -23.54 -18.89
CA ILE A 171 1.45 -24.75 -19.01
C ILE A 171 0.89 -25.71 -20.07
N ALA A 172 -0.44 -25.89 -20.14
CA ALA A 172 -1.08 -26.74 -21.14
C ALA A 172 -0.88 -26.22 -22.56
N SER A 173 -0.81 -24.90 -22.75
CA SER A 173 -0.57 -24.29 -24.06
C SER A 173 0.90 -24.41 -24.52
N GLY A 174 1.85 -24.64 -23.61
CA GLY A 174 3.29 -24.62 -23.85
C GLY A 174 3.84 -23.22 -24.16
N ARG A 175 3.09 -22.14 -23.93
CA ARG A 175 3.45 -20.77 -24.31
C ARG A 175 3.12 -19.77 -23.22
N CYS A 176 3.99 -18.78 -23.03
CA CYS A 176 3.80 -17.66 -22.10
C CYS A 176 2.52 -16.86 -22.36
N ASN A 177 2.09 -16.75 -23.61
CA ASN A 177 0.84 -16.06 -23.99
C ASN A 177 -0.38 -16.97 -24.02
N GLY A 178 -0.25 -18.21 -23.56
CA GLY A 178 -1.39 -19.16 -23.47
C GLY A 178 -2.47 -18.77 -22.47
N PHE A 179 -2.15 -17.84 -21.58
CA PHE A 179 -3.09 -17.12 -20.74
C PHE A 179 -2.78 -15.62 -20.75
N ARG A 180 -3.82 -14.80 -20.79
CA ARG A 180 -3.79 -13.35 -20.58
C ARG A 180 -4.97 -12.94 -19.73
N ASP A 181 -4.73 -12.05 -18.77
CA ASP A 181 -5.83 -11.41 -18.04
C ASP A 181 -6.54 -10.35 -18.90
N ILE A 182 -7.55 -9.69 -18.33
CA ILE A 182 -8.32 -8.64 -19.01
C ILE A 182 -7.46 -7.43 -19.42
N ASN A 183 -6.33 -7.20 -18.74
CA ASN A 183 -5.39 -6.12 -19.02
C ASN A 183 -4.28 -6.54 -20.00
N GLY A 184 -4.31 -7.78 -20.47
CA GLY A 184 -3.29 -8.35 -21.34
C GLY A 184 -2.06 -8.87 -20.61
N THR A 185 -2.05 -8.88 -19.27
CA THR A 185 -0.93 -9.38 -18.45
C THR A 185 -0.85 -10.90 -18.57
N THR A 186 0.36 -11.41 -18.80
CA THR A 186 0.67 -12.83 -18.77
C THR A 186 1.51 -13.16 -17.54
N ILE A 187 1.57 -14.44 -17.15
CA ILE A 187 2.45 -14.90 -16.06
C ILE A 187 3.91 -14.52 -16.35
N CYS A 188 4.37 -14.76 -17.57
CA CYS A 188 5.74 -14.42 -17.95
C CYS A 188 6.01 -12.91 -17.98
N SER A 189 5.07 -12.08 -18.44
CA SER A 189 5.25 -10.63 -18.41
C SER A 189 5.26 -10.05 -17.00
N MET A 190 4.46 -10.64 -16.10
CA MET A 190 4.46 -10.28 -14.68
C MET A 190 5.80 -10.64 -14.02
N ALA A 191 6.32 -11.85 -14.25
CA ALA A 191 7.62 -12.28 -13.79
C ALA A 191 8.75 -11.36 -14.28
N ALA A 192 8.79 -11.09 -15.58
CA ALA A 192 9.78 -10.17 -16.17
C ALA A 192 9.71 -8.75 -15.58
N SER A 193 8.52 -8.27 -15.21
CA SER A 193 8.37 -6.97 -14.55
C SER A 193 8.96 -6.95 -13.13
N MET A 194 8.84 -8.05 -12.38
CA MET A 194 9.47 -8.20 -11.06
C MET A 194 10.99 -8.24 -11.18
N ASP A 195 11.54 -9.05 -12.11
CA ASP A 195 12.98 -9.17 -12.34
C ASP A 195 13.61 -7.84 -12.77
N ALA A 196 12.95 -7.11 -13.67
CA ALA A 196 13.40 -5.79 -14.09
C ALA A 196 13.42 -4.79 -12.92
N ALA A 197 12.47 -4.89 -12.00
CA ALA A 197 12.42 -4.04 -10.80
C ALA A 197 13.57 -4.34 -9.84
N LEU A 198 13.90 -5.62 -9.64
CA LEU A 198 15.00 -6.04 -8.79
C LEU A 198 16.35 -5.64 -9.38
N ALA A 199 16.55 -5.84 -10.70
CA ALA A 199 17.76 -5.41 -11.40
C ALA A 199 17.98 -3.90 -11.27
N GLY A 200 16.91 -3.10 -11.39
CA GLY A 200 16.97 -1.65 -11.20
C GLY A 200 17.29 -1.22 -9.76
N ALA A 201 16.83 -1.98 -8.76
CA ALA A 201 17.10 -1.71 -7.35
C ALA A 201 18.52 -2.08 -6.92
N GLY A 202 19.10 -3.13 -7.53
CA GLY A 202 20.46 -3.62 -7.22
C GLY A 202 21.59 -2.69 -7.68
N GLY A 203 21.30 -1.71 -8.54
CA GLY A 203 22.27 -0.70 -8.98
C GLY A 203 22.58 0.38 -7.95
N SER A 204 21.89 0.43 -6.79
CA SER A 204 21.95 1.53 -5.82
C SER A 204 22.42 1.16 -4.40
N GLY A 205 23.01 -0.02 -4.17
CA GLY A 205 23.46 -0.36 -2.82
C GLY A 205 24.42 -1.56 -2.81
N GLY A 206 25.67 -1.26 -2.55
CA GLY A 206 26.78 -2.20 -2.61
C GLY A 206 26.82 -3.29 -1.54
N SER A 207 27.60 -4.28 -1.85
CA SER A 207 28.42 -5.17 -1.01
C SER A 207 27.73 -6.11 -0.03
N GLY A 208 27.92 -7.37 -0.28
CA GLY A 208 28.00 -8.33 0.80
C GLY A 208 27.83 -9.78 0.41
N GLY A 209 28.92 -10.47 0.03
CA GLY A 209 29.13 -11.79 0.55
C GLY A 209 28.90 -12.99 -0.35
N GLY A 210 29.92 -13.41 -1.07
CA GLY A 210 30.57 -14.69 -0.84
C GLY A 210 29.96 -15.93 -1.46
N GLY A 211 30.67 -16.55 -2.40
CA GLY A 211 30.51 -17.96 -2.67
C GLY A 211 31.04 -18.39 -4.03
N GLY A 212 32.27 -18.73 -4.07
CA GLY A 212 33.09 -19.16 -5.18
C GLY A 212 32.58 -20.33 -6.02
N GLY A 213 33.03 -20.41 -7.23
CA GLY A 213 32.93 -21.52 -8.14
C GLY A 213 33.69 -21.25 -9.41
N ALA A 214 34.95 -21.68 -9.41
CA ALA A 214 35.87 -21.66 -10.55
C ALA A 214 35.39 -22.62 -11.64
N GLY A 215 35.52 -22.24 -12.91
CA GLY A 215 35.37 -23.10 -14.05
C GLY A 215 35.74 -22.39 -15.34
N GLY A 216 36.99 -22.57 -15.76
CA GLY A 216 37.54 -21.99 -16.97
C GLY A 216 36.98 -22.67 -18.24
N GLY A 217 37.06 -21.97 -19.36
CA GLY A 217 36.77 -22.46 -20.69
C GLY A 217 37.11 -21.43 -21.75
N SER A 218 38.35 -21.49 -22.22
CA SER A 218 38.83 -20.77 -23.38
C SER A 218 38.19 -21.29 -24.66
N GLY A 219 37.72 -20.40 -25.54
CA GLY A 219 37.24 -20.72 -26.87
C GLY A 219 37.31 -19.52 -27.78
N SER A 220 38.44 -19.38 -28.49
CA SER A 220 38.66 -18.47 -29.58
C SER A 220 37.93 -18.94 -30.84
N GLY A 221 37.25 -18.07 -31.55
CA GLY A 221 36.65 -18.33 -32.84
C GLY A 221 36.24 -17.03 -33.53
N GLY A 222 37.09 -16.56 -34.45
CA GLY A 222 36.85 -15.39 -35.28
C GLY A 222 35.83 -15.67 -36.38
N GLY A 223 35.12 -14.63 -36.79
CA GLY A 223 34.20 -14.63 -37.92
C GLY A 223 33.85 -13.20 -38.31
N SER A 224 34.58 -12.70 -39.34
CA SER A 224 34.29 -11.43 -39.99
C SER A 224 33.01 -11.53 -40.81
N GLY A 225 32.08 -10.60 -40.61
CA GLY A 225 30.87 -10.43 -41.42
C GLY A 225 30.46 -8.97 -41.47
N SER A 226 30.82 -8.29 -42.56
CA SER A 226 30.38 -6.94 -42.90
C SER A 226 28.90 -6.95 -43.25
N GLY A 227 28.08 -6.14 -42.61
CA GLY A 227 26.71 -5.85 -42.97
C GLY A 227 26.31 -4.45 -42.53
N SER A 228 26.37 -3.49 -43.47
CA SER A 228 25.82 -2.13 -43.34
C SER A 228 24.32 -2.15 -43.35
N GLY A 229 23.69 -1.50 -42.38
CA GLY A 229 22.23 -1.25 -42.38
C GLY A 229 21.85 -0.31 -41.25
N GLY A 230 21.45 0.90 -41.62
CA GLY A 230 21.23 2.07 -40.81
C GLY A 230 20.11 2.04 -39.81
N GLY A 231 20.18 2.97 -38.89
CA GLY A 231 19.03 3.68 -38.37
C GLY A 231 18.69 3.39 -36.91
N SER A 232 18.71 4.45 -36.19
CA SER A 232 17.94 4.75 -34.95
C SER A 232 18.71 4.62 -33.65
N GLY A 233 18.98 5.79 -33.10
CA GLY A 233 19.57 6.13 -31.83
C GLY A 233 19.07 5.35 -30.64
N GLY A 234 19.83 4.38 -30.22
CA GLY A 234 19.80 3.86 -28.89
C GLY A 234 20.75 4.71 -28.06
N GLY A 235 20.23 5.64 -27.28
CA GLY A 235 20.97 6.38 -26.28
C GLY A 235 21.58 5.42 -25.29
N GLY A 236 22.89 5.18 -25.42
CA GLY A 236 23.65 4.41 -24.47
C GLY A 236 23.63 5.10 -23.11
N PHE A 237 23.08 4.42 -22.13
CA PHE A 237 23.22 4.83 -20.74
C PHE A 237 24.67 4.63 -20.33
N SER A 238 25.41 5.73 -20.21
CA SER A 238 26.69 5.75 -19.49
C SER A 238 26.40 5.70 -17.99
N PRO A 239 26.89 4.68 -17.27
CA PRO A 239 26.80 4.65 -15.82
C PRO A 239 27.86 5.55 -15.24
N GLY A 240 27.51 6.80 -14.88
CA GLY A 240 28.52 7.70 -14.30
C GLY A 240 28.10 9.10 -13.90
N ALA A 241 26.89 9.55 -14.20
CA ALA A 241 26.37 10.81 -13.65
C ALA A 241 25.02 10.50 -12.98
N GLY A 242 25.00 10.55 -11.66
CA GLY A 242 23.77 10.43 -10.91
C GLY A 242 22.82 11.54 -11.38
N ILE A 243 21.80 11.17 -12.15
CA ILE A 243 20.72 12.09 -12.51
C ILE A 243 20.01 12.43 -11.22
N ALA A 244 19.90 13.72 -10.91
CA ALA A 244 19.16 14.17 -9.75
C ALA A 244 17.70 13.63 -9.81
N PRO A 245 17.07 13.27 -8.67
CA PRO A 245 15.74 12.66 -8.64
C PRO A 245 14.67 13.48 -9.36
N ASP A 246 14.76 14.81 -9.32
CA ASP A 246 13.92 15.77 -10.00
C ASP A 246 14.08 15.69 -11.54
N GLU A 247 15.29 15.60 -12.04
CA GLU A 247 15.59 15.45 -13.47
C GLU A 247 15.11 14.08 -14.00
N ALA A 248 15.26 13.02 -13.19
CA ALA A 248 14.73 11.70 -13.53
C ALA A 248 13.21 11.69 -13.62
N PHE A 249 12.53 12.40 -12.69
CA PHE A 249 11.08 12.56 -12.70
C PHE A 249 10.60 13.35 -13.94
N GLU A 250 11.23 14.48 -14.24
CA GLU A 250 10.90 15.31 -15.41
C GLU A 250 11.07 14.53 -16.71
N ARG A 251 12.14 13.75 -16.83
CA ARG A 251 12.41 12.93 -18.00
C ARG A 251 11.43 11.78 -18.16
N GLY A 252 10.94 11.22 -17.04
CA GLY A 252 9.98 10.10 -17.04
C GLY A 252 8.53 10.53 -17.21
N SER A 253 8.12 11.65 -16.61
CA SER A 253 6.75 12.15 -16.59
C SER A 253 6.47 13.24 -17.65
N GLY A 254 7.49 13.90 -18.16
CA GLY A 254 7.35 15.10 -19.01
C GLY A 254 6.87 16.35 -18.26
N ILE A 255 6.81 16.31 -16.93
CA ILE A 255 6.29 17.38 -16.07
C ILE A 255 7.40 17.85 -15.14
N ALA A 256 7.68 19.16 -15.15
CA ALA A 256 8.67 19.74 -14.25
C ALA A 256 8.25 19.56 -12.78
N MET A 257 9.15 19.10 -11.93
CA MET A 257 8.90 18.86 -10.49
C MET A 257 8.38 20.13 -9.80
N GLY A 258 8.86 21.30 -10.22
CA GLY A 258 8.38 22.59 -9.74
C GLY A 258 6.88 22.82 -9.99
N SER A 259 6.37 22.46 -11.16
CA SER A 259 4.94 22.62 -11.50
C SER A 259 4.05 21.67 -10.69
N VAL A 260 4.54 20.47 -10.36
CA VAL A 260 3.83 19.55 -9.46
C VAL A 260 3.75 20.10 -8.05
N SER A 261 4.85 20.65 -7.53
CA SER A 261 4.90 21.30 -6.21
C SER A 261 3.91 22.46 -6.12
N GLU A 262 3.88 23.34 -7.11
CA GLU A 262 2.93 24.46 -7.18
C GLU A 262 1.48 24.00 -7.27
N ALA A 263 1.18 22.98 -8.06
CA ALA A 263 -0.15 22.39 -8.13
C ALA A 263 -0.61 21.82 -6.78
N ILE A 264 0.27 21.12 -6.07
CA ILE A 264 -0.02 20.60 -4.72
C ILE A 264 -0.31 21.73 -3.74
N LYS A 265 0.49 22.81 -3.73
CA LYS A 265 0.28 23.98 -2.89
C LYS A 265 -1.09 24.62 -3.14
N LEU A 266 -1.47 24.79 -4.40
CA LEU A 266 -2.78 25.34 -4.78
C LEU A 266 -3.94 24.46 -4.33
N ILE A 267 -3.82 23.13 -4.49
CA ILE A 267 -4.84 22.18 -4.04
C ILE A 267 -5.00 22.24 -2.51
N VAL A 268 -3.89 22.24 -1.78
CA VAL A 268 -3.92 22.33 -0.31
C VAL A 268 -4.55 23.64 0.14
N ALA A 269 -4.16 24.77 -0.47
CA ALA A 269 -4.74 26.08 -0.18
C ALA A 269 -6.25 26.10 -0.44
N ALA A 270 -6.72 25.55 -1.57
CA ALA A 270 -8.14 25.46 -1.89
C ALA A 270 -8.93 24.62 -0.87
N LEU A 271 -8.39 23.49 -0.45
CA LEU A 271 -9.01 22.63 0.57
C LEU A 271 -9.10 23.32 1.92
N VAL A 272 -8.05 24.02 2.35
CA VAL A 272 -8.02 24.78 3.61
C VAL A 272 -9.03 25.91 3.60
N LEU A 273 -9.15 26.66 2.49
CA LEU A 273 -10.12 27.73 2.35
C LEU A 273 -11.57 27.20 2.33
N THR A 274 -11.82 26.09 1.65
CA THR A 274 -13.12 25.42 1.64
C THR A 274 -13.52 24.96 3.03
N TRP A 275 -12.61 24.36 3.78
CA TRP A 275 -12.83 23.95 5.16
C TRP A 275 -13.11 25.16 6.08
N LEU A 276 -12.35 26.25 5.91
CA LEU A 276 -12.55 27.49 6.68
C LEU A 276 -13.95 28.10 6.40
N ALA A 277 -14.35 28.15 5.14
CA ALA A 277 -15.68 28.65 4.76
C ALA A 277 -16.79 27.79 5.37
N TRP A 278 -16.68 26.46 5.27
CA TRP A 278 -17.68 25.53 5.84
C TRP A 278 -17.74 25.62 7.37
N SER A 279 -16.60 25.67 8.05
CA SER A 279 -16.52 25.83 9.50
C SER A 279 -17.13 27.16 9.98
N SER A 280 -16.85 28.25 9.24
CA SER A 280 -17.42 29.57 9.51
C SER A 280 -18.93 29.60 9.30
N ALA A 281 -19.43 28.99 8.24
CA ALA A 281 -20.88 28.89 7.97
C ALA A 281 -21.60 28.12 9.08
N GLY A 282 -21.04 27.00 9.54
CA GLY A 282 -21.63 26.20 10.63
C GLY A 282 -21.66 26.95 11.98
N THR A 283 -20.63 27.78 12.28
CA THR A 283 -20.62 28.61 13.49
C THR A 283 -21.60 29.77 13.38
N TRP A 284 -21.70 30.38 12.20
CA TRP A 284 -22.69 31.44 11.91
C TRP A 284 -24.12 30.94 12.07
N GLU A 285 -24.45 29.77 11.55
CA GLU A 285 -25.79 29.17 11.68
C GLU A 285 -26.18 28.91 13.13
N ARG A 286 -25.24 28.46 13.97
CA ARG A 286 -25.45 28.29 15.41
C ARG A 286 -25.69 29.62 16.14
N PHE A 287 -25.00 30.69 15.71
CA PHE A 287 -25.15 32.03 16.26
C PHE A 287 -26.55 32.62 15.94
N ILE A 288 -26.98 32.60 14.65
CA ILE A 288 -28.30 33.14 14.26
C ILE A 288 -29.47 32.38 14.87
N ARG A 289 -29.27 31.07 15.17
CA ARG A 289 -30.27 30.27 15.88
C ARG A 289 -30.29 30.51 17.42
N GLY A 290 -29.53 31.47 17.92
CA GLY A 290 -29.41 31.78 19.35
C GLY A 290 -28.75 30.68 20.19
N ARG A 291 -28.07 29.70 19.56
CA ARG A 291 -27.43 28.59 20.26
C ARG A 291 -25.97 28.88 20.67
N MET A 292 -25.46 30.05 20.31
CA MET A 292 -24.09 30.48 20.60
C MET A 292 -24.03 31.99 20.83
N ALA A 293 -23.29 32.43 21.86
CA ALA A 293 -23.04 33.85 22.13
C ALA A 293 -21.97 34.39 21.15
N LEU A 294 -22.04 35.70 20.86
CA LEU A 294 -21.12 36.40 19.96
C LEU A 294 -19.62 36.16 20.32
N PRO A 295 -19.20 36.23 21.60
CA PRO A 295 -17.79 35.99 21.95
C PRO A 295 -17.33 34.57 21.64
N ALA A 296 -18.21 33.58 21.78
CA ALA A 296 -17.86 32.18 21.45
C ALA A 296 -17.76 31.95 19.92
N MET A 297 -18.60 32.66 19.14
CA MET A 297 -18.52 32.63 17.68
C MET A 297 -17.20 33.20 17.18
N THR A 298 -16.84 34.43 17.65
CA THR A 298 -15.58 35.09 17.25
C THR A 298 -14.34 34.29 17.64
N GLN A 299 -14.36 33.65 18.81
CA GLN A 299 -13.29 32.77 19.26
C GLN A 299 -13.13 31.52 18.37
N ASN A 300 -14.24 30.89 17.96
CA ASN A 300 -14.20 29.70 17.10
C ASN A 300 -13.71 30.04 15.69
N VAL A 301 -14.20 31.13 15.09
CA VAL A 301 -13.74 31.61 13.79
C VAL A 301 -12.28 32.02 13.84
N GLY A 302 -11.86 32.73 14.90
CA GLY A 302 -10.45 33.09 15.09
C GLY A 302 -9.52 31.88 15.16
N ARG A 303 -9.91 30.83 15.87
CA ARG A 303 -9.15 29.57 15.92
C ARG A 303 -9.06 28.90 14.55
N ALA A 304 -10.14 28.87 13.80
CA ALA A 304 -10.14 28.28 12.45
C ALA A 304 -9.21 29.05 11.51
N ILE A 305 -9.19 30.38 11.59
CA ILE A 305 -8.26 31.23 10.82
C ILE A 305 -6.80 30.93 11.20
N VAL A 306 -6.47 30.84 12.48
CA VAL A 306 -5.10 30.53 12.94
C VAL A 306 -4.66 29.17 12.40
N VAL A 307 -5.48 28.13 12.48
CA VAL A 307 -5.17 26.81 11.94
C VAL A 307 -4.94 26.86 10.43
N ALA A 308 -5.81 27.57 9.70
CA ALA A 308 -5.66 27.75 8.26
C ALA A 308 -4.33 28.45 7.88
N LEU A 309 -3.97 29.51 8.60
CA LEU A 309 -2.69 30.21 8.38
C LEU A 309 -1.48 29.33 8.68
N VAL A 310 -1.51 28.54 9.76
CA VAL A 310 -0.41 27.62 10.10
C VAL A 310 -0.24 26.58 8.99
N VAL A 311 -1.32 25.98 8.49
CA VAL A 311 -1.23 25.00 7.40
C VAL A 311 -0.67 25.62 6.12
N ILE A 312 -1.14 26.81 5.74
CA ILE A 312 -0.62 27.53 4.56
C ILE A 312 0.86 27.84 4.71
N LEU A 313 1.30 28.27 5.90
CA LEU A 313 2.71 28.57 6.17
C LEU A 313 3.62 27.33 6.15
N LEU A 314 3.09 26.15 6.53
CA LEU A 314 3.85 24.90 6.50
C LEU A 314 3.99 24.31 5.09
N VAL A 315 3.11 24.71 4.17
CA VAL A 315 3.10 24.18 2.80
C VAL A 315 3.89 25.10 1.84
N ASN A 316 4.11 26.35 2.18
CA ASN A 316 4.95 27.28 1.43
C ASN A 316 6.41 27.16 1.80
#